data_846f2667a11a9a450793316204ebfe62
#
_entry.id   846f2667a11a9a450793316204ebfe62
#
_cell.length_a   1.000
_cell.length_b   1.000
_cell.length_c   1.000
_cell.angle_alpha   90.00
_cell.angle_beta   90.00
_cell.angle_gamma   90.00
#
_symmetry.space_group_name_H-M   'P 1'
#
loop_
_entity.id
_entity.type
_entity.pdbx_description
1 polymer ?
#
loop_
_entity_poly.entity_id
_entity_poly.type
_entity_poly.pdbx_seq_one_letter_code
_entity_poly.pdbx_strand_id
1 'polypeptide(L)'
;PYVDTQLAAVLDDRLVAVQSPREETRVILSFRSEEGRYCRAFSGRAGSGIACRDETGWKLEALGKGSHGDPTDYRMAGAGDAEILALAQEMAAGPALDEEAEKAARARDWR
;
A
#
# COMPACT_ATOMS: atom_id res chain seq x y z
N PRO A 1 14.39 3.12 3.57
CA PRO A 1 13.81 4.44 3.79
C PRO A 1 12.35 4.37 4.23
N TYR A 2 11.96 5.31 5.02
CA TYR A 2 10.61 5.36 5.53
C TYR A 2 9.79 6.32 4.69
N VAL A 3 8.48 6.07 4.65
CA VAL A 3 7.60 6.94 3.89
C VAL A 3 7.50 8.29 4.61
N ASP A 4 7.08 9.31 3.89
CA ASP A 4 6.95 10.63 4.49
C ASP A 4 5.73 10.69 5.42
N THR A 5 5.60 11.77 6.14
CA THR A 5 4.57 11.92 7.14
C THR A 5 3.16 11.85 6.57
N GLN A 6 2.95 12.43 5.40
CA GLN A 6 1.64 12.42 4.79
C GLN A 6 1.22 11.03 4.38
N LEU A 7 2.13 10.29 3.77
CA LEU A 7 1.82 8.93 3.36
C LEU A 7 1.67 8.05 4.59
N ALA A 8 2.48 8.25 5.61
CA ALA A 8 2.36 7.47 6.83
C ALA A 8 0.97 7.65 7.45
N ALA A 9 0.44 8.87 7.44
CA ALA A 9 -0.88 9.12 7.99
C ALA A 9 -1.95 8.36 7.21
N VAL A 10 -1.83 8.29 5.90
CA VAL A 10 -2.77 7.54 5.08
C VAL A 10 -2.68 6.05 5.42
N LEU A 11 -1.46 5.54 5.52
CA LEU A 11 -1.26 4.12 5.79
C LEU A 11 -1.73 3.74 7.19
N ASP A 12 -1.64 4.66 8.14
CA ASP A 12 -2.09 4.41 9.49
C ASP A 12 -3.61 4.37 9.59
N ASP A 13 -4.29 5.15 8.80
CA ASP A 13 -5.71 5.37 9.02
C ASP A 13 -6.64 4.81 7.97
N ARG A 14 -6.27 4.76 6.73
CA ARG A 14 -7.19 4.47 5.66
C ARG A 14 -7.53 2.98 5.57
N LEU A 15 -8.81 2.68 5.41
CA LEU A 15 -9.24 1.30 5.17
C LEU A 15 -9.49 1.14 3.68
N VAL A 16 -9.10 0.00 3.14
CA VAL A 16 -9.24 -0.22 1.71
C VAL A 16 -10.70 -0.05 1.27
N ALA A 17 -11.61 -0.54 2.06
CA ALA A 17 -13.02 -0.52 1.69
C ALA A 17 -13.67 0.86 1.82
N VAL A 18 -13.03 1.79 2.48
CA VAL A 18 -13.63 3.07 2.78
C VAL A 18 -12.73 4.19 2.30
N GLN A 19 -12.67 4.38 1.03
CA GLN A 19 -11.84 5.42 0.45
C GLN A 19 -12.59 6.08 -0.67
N SER A 20 -12.37 7.37 -0.81
CA SER A 20 -12.94 8.10 -1.94
C SER A 20 -12.14 7.83 -3.19
N PRO A 21 -12.76 7.67 -4.32
CA PRO A 21 -12.01 7.53 -5.56
C PRO A 21 -11.24 8.81 -5.91
N ARG A 22 -11.51 9.89 -5.21
CA ARG A 22 -10.79 11.13 -5.47
C ARG A 22 -9.55 11.32 -4.63
N GLU A 23 -9.26 10.38 -3.75
CA GLU A 23 -8.07 10.49 -2.93
C GLU A 23 -6.83 10.46 -3.79
N GLU A 24 -5.88 11.29 -3.45
CA GLU A 24 -4.63 11.30 -4.22
C GLU A 24 -3.84 10.05 -3.98
N THR A 25 -3.94 9.50 -2.80
CA THR A 25 -3.26 8.26 -2.46
C THR A 25 -4.29 7.30 -1.93
N ARG A 26 -4.31 6.12 -2.49
CA ARG A 26 -5.25 5.10 -2.09
C ARG A 26 -4.50 3.86 -1.66
N VAL A 27 -5.01 3.19 -0.65
CA VAL A 27 -4.46 1.90 -0.24
C VAL A 27 -5.17 0.83 -1.08
N ILE A 28 -4.42 -0.02 -1.72
CA ILE A 28 -4.96 -1.02 -2.62
C ILE A 28 -5.26 -2.31 -1.89
N LEU A 29 -4.36 -2.72 -1.01
CA LEU A 29 -4.61 -3.88 -0.19
C LEU A 29 -3.67 -3.89 1.01
N SER A 30 -4.04 -4.66 2.02
CA SER A 30 -3.21 -4.85 3.20
C SER A 30 -2.96 -6.33 3.38
N PHE A 31 -1.79 -6.68 3.88
CA PHE A 31 -1.44 -8.07 4.06
C PHE A 31 -0.38 -8.20 5.16
N ARG A 32 -0.12 -9.43 5.57
CA ARG A 32 0.99 -9.69 6.48
C ARG A 32 2.08 -10.40 5.70
N SER A 33 3.31 -9.96 5.92
CA SER A 33 4.44 -10.59 5.26
C SER A 33 4.80 -11.88 5.97
N GLU A 34 5.69 -12.63 5.39
CA GLU A 34 6.14 -13.87 6.01
C GLU A 34 6.86 -13.62 7.30
N GLU A 35 7.35 -12.42 7.51
CA GLU A 35 7.98 -12.06 8.77
C GLU A 35 6.99 -11.59 9.80
N GLY A 36 5.73 -11.56 9.46
CA GLY A 36 4.69 -11.17 10.41
C GLY A 36 4.41 -9.69 10.49
N ARG A 37 4.98 -8.90 9.59
CA ARG A 37 4.73 -7.48 9.61
C ARG A 37 3.52 -7.14 8.78
N TYR A 38 2.80 -6.12 9.20
CA TYR A 38 1.70 -5.63 8.39
C TYR A 38 2.26 -4.76 7.27
N CYS A 39 1.80 -5.02 6.07
CA CYS A 39 2.24 -4.28 4.89
C CYS A 39 1.02 -3.77 4.15
N ARG A 40 1.17 -2.65 3.51
CA ARG A 40 0.09 -2.07 2.73
C ARG A 40 0.61 -1.64 1.37
N ALA A 41 -0.14 -1.98 0.33
CA ALA A 41 0.17 -1.54 -1.02
C ALA A 41 -0.64 -0.29 -1.28
N PHE A 42 -0.03 0.69 -1.91
CA PHE A 42 -0.70 1.97 -2.15
C PHE A 42 -0.44 2.43 -3.58
N SER A 43 -1.30 3.32 -4.03
CA SER A 43 -1.16 3.93 -5.33
C SER A 43 -1.43 5.41 -5.18
N GLY A 44 -0.59 6.24 -5.72
CA GLY A 44 -0.74 7.68 -5.62
C GLY A 44 -0.25 8.37 -6.86
N ARG A 45 -0.34 9.70 -6.83
CA ARG A 45 0.08 10.47 -7.94
C ARG A 45 1.53 10.28 -8.24
N ALA A 46 2.35 10.11 -7.24
CA ALA A 46 3.77 9.94 -7.42
C ALA A 46 4.17 8.52 -7.75
N GLY A 47 3.22 7.60 -7.75
CA GLY A 47 3.50 6.22 -8.07
C GLY A 47 2.89 5.27 -7.07
N SER A 48 3.18 4.01 -7.26
CA SER A 48 2.66 2.94 -6.41
C SER A 48 3.79 2.32 -5.60
N GLY A 49 3.46 1.69 -4.52
CA GLY A 49 4.48 1.03 -3.72
C GLY A 49 3.91 0.14 -2.65
N ILE A 50 4.80 -0.46 -1.89
CA ILE A 50 4.45 -1.27 -0.75
C ILE A 50 5.29 -0.78 0.42
N ALA A 51 4.64 -0.56 1.55
CA ALA A 51 5.34 -0.21 2.78
C ALA A 51 4.92 -1.18 3.87
N CYS A 52 5.85 -1.54 4.71
CA CYS A 52 5.61 -2.46 5.82
C CYS A 52 5.93 -1.78 7.13
N ARG A 53 5.12 -2.06 8.13
CA ARG A 53 5.23 -1.43 9.42
C ARG A 53 6.31 -2.11 10.25
N ASP A 54 7.20 -1.32 10.80
CA ASP A 54 8.15 -1.85 11.77
C ASP A 54 8.01 -1.03 13.05
N GLU A 55 8.96 -1.11 13.94
CA GLU A 55 8.85 -0.43 15.21
C GLU A 55 8.90 1.07 15.08
N THR A 56 9.53 1.55 14.04
CA THR A 56 9.71 2.97 13.84
C THR A 56 8.59 3.59 13.02
N GLY A 57 8.12 2.90 12.03
CA GLY A 57 7.12 3.46 11.13
C GLY A 57 6.92 2.58 9.92
N TRP A 58 6.47 3.20 8.83
CA TRP A 58 6.22 2.48 7.59
C TRP A 58 7.46 2.56 6.72
N LYS A 59 8.11 1.42 6.55
CA LYS A 59 9.32 1.36 5.74
C LYS A 59 8.95 1.00 4.32
N LEU A 60 9.45 1.76 3.38
CA LEU A 60 9.16 1.53 1.98
C LEU A 60 9.92 0.29 1.51
N GLU A 61 9.19 -0.72 1.05
CA GLU A 61 9.82 -1.96 0.61
C GLU A 61 9.88 -2.06 -0.90
N ALA A 62 8.99 -1.43 -1.61
CA ALA A 62 8.98 -1.52 -3.06
C ALA A 62 8.28 -0.31 -3.66
N LEU A 63 8.71 0.06 -4.85
CA LEU A 63 8.08 1.12 -5.61
C LEU A 63 7.77 0.58 -6.99
N GLY A 64 6.56 0.81 -7.44
CA GLY A 64 6.20 0.48 -8.78
C GLY A 64 6.75 1.50 -9.73
N LYS A 65 7.13 1.07 -10.94
CA LYS A 65 7.57 1.99 -11.82
C LYS A 65 6.58 2.52 -12.64
N GLY A 66 6.58 3.36 -13.25
CA GLY A 66 5.85 3.67 -14.31
C GLY A 66 4.71 4.40 -14.33
N SER A 67 4.27 4.71 -13.29
CA SER A 67 3.10 5.38 -13.36
C SER A 67 3.31 6.77 -13.78
N HIS A 68 4.45 7.31 -13.75
CA HIS A 68 4.49 8.63 -14.13
C HIS A 68 5.38 8.75 -15.25
N GLY A 69 5.37 9.36 -15.87
CA GLY A 69 6.18 9.42 -16.77
C GLY A 69 5.81 9.77 -18.08
N ASP A 70 5.72 8.94 -18.91
CA ASP A 70 5.54 9.17 -20.26
C ASP A 70 4.18 9.64 -20.54
N PRO A 71 3.99 10.81 -20.98
CA PRO A 71 2.67 11.29 -21.30
C PRO A 71 2.02 10.57 -22.46
N THR A 72 2.79 9.93 -23.28
CA THR A 72 2.17 9.23 -24.34
C THR A 72 1.77 7.88 -23.91
N ASP A 73 2.09 7.53 -22.72
CA ASP A 73 1.81 6.28 -22.27
C ASP A 73 0.48 6.23 -21.69
N TYR A 74 -0.52 6.07 -22.50
CA TYR A 74 -1.79 5.98 -22.05
C TYR A 74 -2.01 4.81 -21.41
N ARG A 75 -1.40 4.41 -20.44
CA ARG A 75 -1.64 3.26 -19.80
C ARG A 75 -2.84 3.21 -19.17
N MET A 76 -3.37 2.10 -19.12
CA MET A 76 -4.49 1.87 -18.38
C MET A 76 -4.11 2.23 -17.02
N ALA A 77 -4.95 2.86 -16.34
CA ALA A 77 -4.76 3.17 -14.98
C ALA A 77 -4.43 1.91 -14.28
N GLY A 78 -3.40 1.85 -13.63
CA GLY A 78 -3.08 0.69 -12.86
C GLY A 78 -2.01 -0.21 -13.37
N ALA A 79 -1.33 0.18 -14.41
CA ALA A 79 -0.23 -0.65 -14.85
C ALA A 79 0.81 -0.77 -13.75
N GLY A 80 1.12 0.31 -13.07
CA GLY A 80 2.03 0.24 -11.95
C GLY A 80 1.42 -0.48 -10.77
N ASP A 81 0.10 -0.36 -10.64
CA ASP A 81 -0.62 -1.06 -9.59
C ASP A 81 -0.58 -2.56 -9.82
N ALA A 82 -0.65 -3.00 -11.06
CA ALA A 82 -0.58 -4.43 -11.35
C ALA A 82 0.76 -5.01 -10.93
N GLU A 83 1.82 -4.29 -11.16
CA GLU A 83 3.13 -4.73 -10.72
C GLU A 83 3.19 -4.84 -9.21
N ILE A 84 2.67 -3.84 -8.54
CA ILE A 84 2.68 -3.80 -7.08
C ILE A 84 1.80 -4.89 -6.50
N LEU A 85 0.64 -5.15 -7.11
CA LEU A 85 -0.22 -6.22 -6.64
C LEU A 85 0.43 -7.58 -6.79
N ALA A 86 1.13 -7.80 -7.89
CA ALA A 86 1.83 -9.05 -8.09
C ALA A 86 2.92 -9.25 -7.05
N LEU A 87 3.65 -8.18 -6.75
CA LEU A 87 4.70 -8.26 -5.76
C LEU A 87 4.12 -8.47 -4.36
N ALA A 88 3.01 -7.82 -4.06
CA ALA A 88 2.35 -8.00 -2.79
C ALA A 88 1.93 -9.45 -2.60
N GLN A 89 1.45 -10.09 -3.66
CA GLN A 89 1.08 -11.48 -3.57
C GLN A 89 2.26 -12.38 -3.28
N GLU A 90 3.41 -12.02 -3.80
CA GLU A 90 4.61 -12.79 -3.51
C GLU A 90 5.09 -12.60 -2.08
N MET A 91 4.90 -11.40 -1.54
CA MET A 91 5.36 -11.10 -0.19
C MET A 91 4.40 -11.57 0.89
N ALA A 92 3.14 -11.76 0.53
CA ALA A 92 2.12 -12.05 1.53
C ALA A 92 2.21 -13.48 2.04
N ALA A 93 2.06 -13.63 3.34
CA ALA A 93 2.05 -14.94 3.95
C ALA A 93 0.68 -15.59 3.91
N GLY A 94 -0.31 -14.88 3.46
CA GLY A 94 -1.67 -15.41 3.40
C GLY A 94 -2.54 -14.47 2.61
N PRO A 95 -3.84 -14.59 2.72
CA PRO A 95 -4.72 -13.73 1.92
C PRO A 95 -4.67 -12.29 2.41
N ALA A 96 -5.09 -11.38 1.56
CA ALA A 96 -5.17 -9.98 1.94
C ALA A 96 -6.14 -9.81 3.09
N LEU A 97 -5.93 -8.79 3.90
CA LEU A 97 -6.80 -8.54 5.04
C LEU A 97 -8.12 -7.99 4.54
N ASP A 98 -9.19 -8.46 5.16
CA ASP A 98 -10.51 -7.89 4.88
C ASP A 98 -10.72 -6.67 5.78
N GLU A 99 -11.89 -6.07 5.69
CA GLU A 99 -12.16 -4.85 6.42
C GLU A 99 -12.05 -5.05 7.92
N GLU A 100 -12.56 -6.17 8.43
CA GLU A 100 -12.51 -6.43 9.86
C GLU A 100 -11.07 -6.61 10.33
N ALA A 101 -10.28 -7.31 9.57
CA ALA A 101 -8.88 -7.53 9.91
C ALA A 101 -8.11 -6.22 9.86
N GLU A 102 -8.44 -5.35 8.90
CA GLU A 102 -7.81 -4.05 8.82
C GLU A 102 -8.16 -3.18 10.01
N LYS A 103 -9.41 -3.20 10.44
CA LYS A 103 -9.81 -2.44 11.61
C LYS A 103 -9.10 -2.90 12.86
N ALA A 104 -8.95 -4.20 13.01
CA ALA A 104 -8.24 -4.75 14.16
C ALA A 104 -6.77 -4.36 14.13
N ALA A 105 -6.16 -4.42 12.97
CA ALA A 105 -4.76 -4.04 12.83
C ALA A 105 -4.59 -2.55 13.12
N ARG A 106 -5.50 -1.73 12.62
CA ARG A 106 -5.43 -0.29 12.84
C ARG A 106 -5.54 0.02 14.34
N ALA A 107 -6.40 -0.69 15.04
CA ALA A 107 -6.56 -0.49 16.47
C ALA A 107 -5.29 -0.85 17.23
N ARG A 108 -4.46 -1.70 16.66
CA ARG A 108 -3.20 -2.09 17.26
C ARG A 108 -2.04 -1.30 16.70
N ASP A 109 -2.31 -0.26 15.95
CA ASP A 109 -1.28 0.57 15.33
C ASP A 109 -0.42 -0.25 14.38
N TRP A 110 -1.05 -1.23 13.75
CA TRP A 110 -0.41 -2.07 12.72
C TRP A 110 0.81 -2.84 13.25
N ARG A 111 0.76 -3.20 14.50
CA ARG A 111 1.86 -3.95 15.10
C ARG A 111 1.54 -5.39 15.42
#